data_df85077d0a38c263b1fdc152db4bb93a
#
_entry.id   df85077d0a38c263b1fdc152db4bb93a
#
_cell.length_a   1.000
_cell.length_b   1.000
_cell.length_c   1.000
_cell.angle_alpha   90.00
_cell.angle_beta   90.00
_cell.angle_gamma   90.00
#
_symmetry.space_group_name_H-M   'P 1'
#
loop_
_entity.id
_entity.type
_entity.pdbx_description
1 polymer ?
#
loop_
_entity_poly.entity_id
_entity_poly.type
_entity_poly.pdbx_seq_one_letter_code
_entity_poly.pdbx_strand_id
1 'polypeptide(L)'
;MSNEEQKSITPGIYLWLIAVNIYISMFAFGGGYVVVPLVRRSFVEKKKIFTEDELMEMSAVAQSSPGAIAVNLAALSGYKAAGTAGAVISCAASVIPPLVILGIISGFYDLFIANKIVAAVLKGMQSGVAALIV
;
A
#
# COMPACT_ATOMS: atom_id res chain seq x y z
N MET A 1 2.69 -22.04 14.22
CA MET A 1 2.01 -22.13 12.90
C MET A 1 1.74 -23.62 12.63
N SER A 2 0.48 -23.96 12.51
CA SER A 2 0.10 -25.34 12.20
C SER A 2 0.45 -25.67 10.74
N ASN A 3 0.75 -26.93 10.47
CA ASN A 3 1.11 -27.41 9.13
C ASN A 3 0.04 -27.18 8.06
N GLU A 4 -1.17 -26.80 8.46
CA GLU A 4 -2.27 -26.54 7.54
C GLU A 4 -2.19 -25.13 6.90
N GLU A 5 -1.58 -24.17 7.58
CA GLU A 5 -1.38 -22.81 7.03
C GLU A 5 -0.30 -22.77 5.95
N GLN A 6 0.65 -23.70 5.98
CA GLN A 6 1.71 -23.79 4.97
C GLN A 6 1.25 -24.40 3.64
N LYS A 7 0.10 -25.05 3.61
CA LYS A 7 -0.33 -25.83 2.44
C LYS A 7 -0.86 -25.01 1.27
N SER A 8 -1.12 -23.72 1.48
CA SER A 8 -1.65 -22.82 0.43
C SER A 8 -0.63 -21.85 -0.15
N ILE A 9 0.63 -21.96 0.24
CA ILE A 9 1.69 -21.09 -0.25
C ILE A 9 2.24 -21.64 -1.56
N THR A 10 1.66 -21.21 -2.68
CA THR A 10 2.19 -21.49 -4.01
C THR A 10 3.08 -20.34 -4.48
N PRO A 11 4.10 -20.58 -5.33
CA PRO A 11 4.92 -19.49 -5.88
C PRO A 11 4.12 -18.39 -6.56
N GLY A 12 2.96 -18.71 -7.13
CA GLY A 12 2.04 -17.77 -7.74
C GLY A 12 1.43 -16.76 -6.77
N ILE A 13 1.33 -17.09 -5.47
CA ILE A 13 0.78 -16.17 -4.48
C ILE A 13 1.72 -14.97 -4.23
N TYR A 14 3.02 -15.18 -4.29
CA TYR A 14 4.00 -14.10 -4.15
C TYR A 14 3.89 -13.09 -5.29
N LEU A 15 3.80 -13.57 -6.52
CA LEU A 15 3.58 -12.70 -7.69
C LEU A 15 2.25 -11.96 -7.59
N TRP A 16 1.21 -12.64 -7.16
CA TRP A 16 -0.10 -12.03 -6.95
C TRP A 16 -0.04 -10.96 -5.85
N LEU A 17 0.64 -11.23 -4.72
CA LEU A 17 0.83 -10.27 -3.64
C LEU A 17 1.57 -9.02 -4.14
N ILE A 18 2.64 -9.21 -4.89
CA ILE A 18 3.40 -8.09 -5.47
C ILE A 18 2.49 -7.25 -6.37
N ALA A 19 1.80 -7.88 -7.31
CA ALA A 19 0.92 -7.20 -8.25
C ALA A 19 -0.20 -6.43 -7.54
N VAL A 20 -0.86 -7.06 -6.57
CA VAL A 20 -1.97 -6.46 -5.81
C VAL A 20 -1.48 -5.29 -4.96
N ASN A 21 -0.35 -5.44 -4.27
CA ASN A 21 0.17 -4.37 -3.43
C ASN A 21 0.66 -3.18 -4.26
N ILE A 22 1.28 -3.42 -5.41
CA ILE A 22 1.62 -2.35 -6.36
C ILE A 22 0.36 -1.63 -6.83
N TYR A 23 -0.68 -2.38 -7.22
CA TYR A 23 -1.96 -1.82 -7.62
C TYR A 23 -2.60 -0.96 -6.53
N ILE A 24 -2.67 -1.50 -5.30
CA ILE A 24 -3.22 -0.78 -4.15
C ILE A 24 -2.42 0.49 -3.88
N SER A 25 -1.09 0.41 -3.91
CA SER A 25 -0.21 1.56 -3.66
C SER A 25 -0.36 2.65 -4.72
N MET A 26 -0.56 2.27 -5.98
CA MET A 26 -0.81 3.24 -7.05
C MET A 26 -2.12 3.99 -6.87
N PHE A 27 -3.15 3.33 -6.34
CA PHE A 27 -4.46 3.93 -6.11
C PHE A 27 -4.65 4.51 -4.70
N ALA A 28 -3.68 4.34 -3.80
CA ALA A 28 -3.75 4.80 -2.42
C ALA A 28 -3.56 6.31 -2.24
N PHE A 29 -3.51 7.08 -3.32
CA PHE A 29 -3.37 8.55 -3.27
C PHE A 29 -4.52 9.25 -2.53
N GLY A 30 -5.64 8.56 -2.31
CA GLY A 30 -6.78 9.07 -1.53
C GLY A 30 -6.64 8.98 -0.01
N GLY A 31 -5.47 8.52 0.48
CA GLY A 31 -5.22 8.31 1.91
C GLY A 31 -5.51 6.88 2.37
N GLY A 32 -5.19 6.60 3.64
CA GLY A 32 -5.28 5.26 4.21
C GLY A 32 -6.67 4.63 4.17
N TYR A 33 -7.71 5.44 4.16
CA TYR A 33 -9.09 4.95 4.11
C TYR A 33 -9.47 4.30 2.77
N VAL A 34 -8.82 4.69 1.68
CA VAL A 34 -9.05 4.09 0.35
C VAL A 34 -8.43 2.71 0.25
N VAL A 35 -7.39 2.44 1.03
CA VAL A 35 -6.68 1.16 1.04
C VAL A 35 -7.56 0.02 1.52
N VAL A 36 -8.37 0.25 2.56
CA VAL A 36 -9.24 -0.79 3.17
C VAL A 36 -10.21 -1.40 2.14
N PRO A 37 -10.99 -0.63 1.37
CA PRO A 37 -11.84 -1.18 0.32
C PRO A 37 -11.08 -1.92 -0.77
N LEU A 38 -9.88 -1.45 -1.14
CA LEU A 38 -9.04 -2.10 -2.15
C LEU A 38 -8.53 -3.46 -1.66
N VAL A 39 -8.08 -3.53 -0.41
CA VAL A 39 -7.66 -4.79 0.23
C VAL A 39 -8.85 -5.75 0.34
N ARG A 40 -10.00 -5.26 0.77
CA ARG A 40 -11.23 -6.05 0.84
C ARG A 40 -11.54 -6.71 -0.50
N ARG A 41 -11.57 -5.92 -1.56
CA ARG A 41 -11.87 -6.42 -2.90
C ARG A 41 -10.87 -7.48 -3.37
N SER A 42 -9.60 -7.29 -3.09
CA SER A 42 -8.55 -8.19 -3.57
C SER A 42 -8.39 -9.45 -2.71
N PHE A 43 -8.37 -9.30 -1.40
CA PHE A 43 -8.08 -10.40 -0.47
C PHE A 43 -9.33 -11.13 0.01
N VAL A 44 -10.40 -10.41 0.28
CA VAL A 44 -11.64 -11.01 0.80
C VAL A 44 -12.54 -11.52 -0.31
N GLU A 45 -12.81 -10.70 -1.31
CA GLU A 45 -13.75 -11.04 -2.38
C GLU A 45 -13.16 -11.94 -3.46
N LYS A 46 -11.96 -11.62 -3.96
CA LYS A 46 -11.33 -12.38 -5.06
C LYS A 46 -10.62 -13.64 -4.58
N LYS A 47 -9.74 -13.53 -3.62
CA LYS A 47 -8.90 -14.65 -3.17
C LYS A 47 -9.41 -15.36 -1.92
N LYS A 48 -10.31 -14.73 -1.18
CA LYS A 48 -10.88 -15.27 0.06
C LYS A 48 -9.82 -15.75 1.05
N ILE A 49 -8.74 -14.97 1.20
CA ILE A 49 -7.60 -15.31 2.07
C ILE A 49 -7.99 -15.12 3.54
N PHE A 50 -8.79 -14.10 3.83
CA PHE A 50 -9.32 -13.83 5.16
C PHE A 50 -10.74 -13.28 5.09
N THR A 51 -11.43 -13.24 6.23
CA THR A 51 -12.80 -12.77 6.35
C THR A 51 -12.86 -11.25 6.48
N GLU A 52 -14.06 -10.71 6.33
CA GLU A 52 -14.30 -9.28 6.52
C GLU A 52 -14.02 -8.83 7.96
N ASP A 53 -14.35 -9.68 8.94
CA ASP A 53 -14.07 -9.41 10.36
C ASP A 53 -12.57 -9.33 10.63
N GLU A 54 -11.79 -10.25 10.05
CA GLU A 54 -10.32 -10.22 10.12
C GLU A 54 -9.74 -8.97 9.48
N LEU A 55 -10.31 -8.51 8.37
CA LEU A 55 -9.92 -7.26 7.72
C LEU A 55 -10.18 -6.06 8.63
N MET A 56 -11.32 -6.02 9.30
CA MET A 56 -11.65 -4.96 10.26
C MET A 56 -10.66 -4.91 11.41
N GLU A 57 -10.31 -6.08 11.98
CA GLU A 57 -9.30 -6.19 13.03
C GLU A 57 -7.92 -5.70 12.56
N MET A 58 -7.48 -6.15 11.39
CA MET A 58 -6.21 -5.73 10.81
C MET A 58 -6.18 -4.23 10.50
N SER A 59 -7.29 -3.67 10.06
CA SER A 59 -7.42 -2.24 9.81
C SER A 59 -7.30 -1.43 11.08
N ALA A 60 -7.91 -1.89 12.18
CA ALA A 60 -7.80 -1.25 13.48
C ALA A 60 -6.34 -1.28 13.98
N VAL A 61 -5.67 -2.42 13.86
CA VAL A 61 -4.25 -2.56 14.23
C VAL A 61 -3.37 -1.65 13.36
N ALA A 62 -3.60 -1.62 12.05
CA ALA A 62 -2.83 -0.80 11.12
C ALA A 62 -2.97 0.70 11.43
N GLN A 63 -4.15 1.13 11.84
CA GLN A 63 -4.41 2.53 12.23
C GLN A 63 -3.80 2.88 13.58
N SER A 64 -3.73 1.92 14.48
CA SER A 64 -3.13 2.11 15.82
C SER A 64 -1.61 2.05 15.81
N SER A 65 -1.03 1.45 14.78
CA SER A 65 0.42 1.29 14.65
C SER A 65 1.07 2.54 14.06
N PRO A 66 2.26 2.92 14.53
CA PRO A 66 2.98 4.04 13.93
C PRO A 66 3.39 3.71 12.49
N GLY A 67 3.26 4.69 11.61
CA GLY A 67 3.63 4.56 10.19
C GLY A 67 2.46 4.72 9.23
N ALA A 68 2.72 4.46 7.96
CA ALA A 68 1.71 4.57 6.92
C ALA A 68 0.70 3.41 7.02
N ILE A 69 -0.57 3.73 7.14
CA ILE A 69 -1.66 2.75 7.25
C ILE A 69 -1.62 1.76 6.09
N ALA A 70 -1.35 2.23 4.87
CA ALA A 70 -1.25 1.39 3.68
C ALA A 70 -0.16 0.32 3.79
N VAL A 71 1.02 0.69 4.28
CA VAL A 71 2.14 -0.24 4.47
C VAL A 71 1.86 -1.22 5.61
N ASN A 72 1.32 -0.72 6.73
CA ASN A 72 0.96 -1.55 7.87
C ASN A 72 -0.10 -2.59 7.48
N LEU A 73 -1.13 -2.17 6.75
CA LEU A 73 -2.18 -3.07 6.29
C LEU A 73 -1.67 -4.06 5.24
N ALA A 74 -0.77 -3.63 4.35
CA ALA A 74 -0.11 -4.51 3.39
C ALA A 74 0.72 -5.58 4.09
N ALA A 75 1.47 -5.21 5.13
CA ALA A 75 2.24 -6.14 5.95
C ALA A 75 1.36 -7.21 6.61
N LEU A 76 0.28 -6.78 7.25
CA LEU A 76 -0.66 -7.68 7.93
C LEU A 76 -1.37 -8.60 6.94
N SER A 77 -1.82 -8.07 5.81
CA SER A 77 -2.46 -8.83 4.74
C SER A 77 -1.52 -9.85 4.12
N GLY A 78 -0.27 -9.46 3.87
CA GLY A 78 0.77 -10.35 3.36
C GLY A 78 1.15 -11.44 4.36
N TYR A 79 1.19 -11.11 5.63
CA TYR A 79 1.43 -12.09 6.69
C TYR A 79 0.31 -13.14 6.74
N LYS A 80 -0.93 -12.73 6.66
CA LYS A 80 -2.08 -13.65 6.60
C LYS A 80 -2.06 -14.53 5.36
N ALA A 81 -1.61 -14.00 4.22
CA ALA A 81 -1.60 -14.72 2.95
C ALA A 81 -0.44 -15.73 2.84
N ALA A 82 0.76 -15.37 3.28
CA ALA A 82 1.98 -16.14 3.02
C ALA A 82 2.99 -16.11 4.19
N GLY A 83 2.56 -15.75 5.40
CA GLY A 83 3.43 -15.68 6.58
C GLY A 83 4.42 -14.52 6.53
N THR A 84 5.56 -14.69 7.19
CA THR A 84 6.59 -13.63 7.30
C THR A 84 7.14 -13.21 5.93
N ALA A 85 7.38 -14.16 5.04
CA ALA A 85 7.83 -13.87 3.67
C ALA A 85 6.80 -13.03 2.91
N GLY A 86 5.51 -13.36 3.04
CA GLY A 86 4.43 -12.58 2.45
C GLY A 86 4.36 -11.15 2.99
N ALA A 87 4.57 -10.97 4.29
CA ALA A 87 4.62 -9.65 4.91
C ALA A 87 5.75 -8.79 4.34
N VAL A 88 6.97 -9.34 4.25
CA VAL A 88 8.14 -8.63 3.71
C VAL A 88 7.92 -8.26 2.24
N ILE A 89 7.45 -9.20 1.44
CA ILE A 89 7.17 -8.98 0.02
C ILE A 89 6.10 -7.91 -0.18
N SER A 90 5.03 -7.97 0.60
CA SER A 90 3.94 -6.98 0.54
C SER A 90 4.40 -5.58 0.95
N CYS A 91 5.21 -5.46 1.98
CA CYS A 91 5.81 -4.19 2.38
C CYS A 91 6.69 -3.62 1.27
N ALA A 92 7.60 -4.44 0.72
CA ALA A 92 8.47 -4.03 -0.38
C ALA A 92 7.66 -3.56 -1.60
N ALA A 93 6.66 -4.36 -2.01
CA ALA A 93 5.79 -4.04 -3.13
C ALA A 93 4.98 -2.76 -2.91
N SER A 94 4.60 -2.47 -1.67
CA SER A 94 3.85 -1.24 -1.34
C SER A 94 4.72 0.01 -1.38
N VAL A 95 6.01 -0.12 -1.11
CA VAL A 95 6.96 1.01 -1.06
C VAL A 95 7.56 1.31 -2.44
N ILE A 96 7.71 0.31 -3.30
CA ILE A 96 8.32 0.46 -4.63
C ILE A 96 7.64 1.53 -5.49
N PRO A 97 6.30 1.55 -5.70
CA PRO A 97 5.67 2.54 -6.56
C PRO A 97 5.93 3.99 -6.14
N PRO A 98 5.72 4.39 -4.87
CA PRO A 98 6.02 5.76 -4.46
C PRO A 98 7.51 6.08 -4.56
N LEU A 99 8.42 5.14 -4.28
CA LEU A 99 9.85 5.36 -4.44
C LEU A 99 10.25 5.59 -5.91
N VAL A 100 9.70 4.82 -6.83
CA VAL A 100 9.94 4.97 -8.27
C VAL A 100 9.42 6.33 -8.75
N ILE A 101 8.22 6.71 -8.35
CA ILE A 101 7.62 8.01 -8.71
C ILE A 101 8.47 9.15 -8.18
N LEU A 102 8.86 9.11 -6.91
CA LEU A 102 9.71 10.14 -6.30
C LEU A 102 11.11 10.18 -6.94
N GLY A 103 11.68 9.03 -7.27
CA GLY A 103 12.95 8.94 -7.97
C GLY A 103 12.91 9.58 -9.35
N ILE A 104 11.85 9.33 -10.11
CA ILE A 104 11.64 9.95 -11.43
C ILE A 104 11.46 11.46 -11.29
N ILE A 105 10.63 11.90 -10.35
CA ILE A 105 10.40 13.32 -10.09
C ILE A 105 11.71 14.01 -9.67
N SER A 106 12.49 13.39 -8.79
CA SER A 106 13.78 13.90 -8.35
C SER A 106 14.79 14.02 -9.49
N GLY A 107 14.86 13.02 -10.37
CA GLY A 107 15.74 13.02 -11.53
C GLY A 107 15.39 14.09 -12.58
N PHE A 108 14.11 14.40 -12.71
CA PHE A 108 13.60 15.42 -13.63
C PHE A 108 13.18 16.72 -12.94
N TYR A 109 13.58 16.90 -11.70
CA TYR A 109 13.15 18.02 -10.87
C TYR A 109 13.44 19.38 -11.51
N ASP A 110 14.61 19.56 -12.12
CA ASP A 110 14.98 20.80 -12.80
C ASP A 110 14.08 21.07 -14.02
N LEU A 111 13.69 20.05 -14.75
CA LEU A 111 12.75 20.15 -15.86
C LEU A 111 11.32 20.45 -15.38
N PHE A 112 10.90 19.86 -14.26
CA PHE A 112 9.60 20.12 -13.64
C PHE A 112 9.48 21.55 -13.11
N ILE A 113 10.53 22.06 -12.47
CA ILE A 113 10.56 23.46 -11.97
C ILE A 113 10.55 24.47 -13.11
N ALA A 114 11.20 24.15 -14.24
CA ALA A 114 11.17 25.00 -15.42
C ALA A 114 9.77 25.17 -16.02
N ASN A 115 8.86 24.21 -15.75
CA ASN A 115 7.46 24.33 -16.16
C ASN A 115 6.64 25.03 -15.08
N LYS A 116 6.17 26.25 -15.38
CA LYS A 116 5.39 27.09 -14.45
C LYS A 116 4.12 26.41 -13.94
N ILE A 117 3.47 25.57 -14.76
CA ILE A 117 2.24 24.86 -14.40
C ILE A 117 2.51 23.83 -13.32
N VAL A 118 3.58 23.03 -13.47
CA VAL A 118 3.97 21.99 -12.50
C VAL A 118 4.40 22.63 -11.18
N ALA A 119 5.19 23.70 -11.24
CA ALA A 119 5.60 24.44 -10.05
C ALA A 119 4.39 25.01 -9.28
N ALA A 120 3.40 25.55 -10.00
CA ALA A 120 2.17 26.07 -9.41
C ALA A 120 1.34 24.95 -8.75
N VAL A 121 1.22 23.78 -9.38
CA VAL A 121 0.51 22.61 -8.83
C VAL A 121 1.19 22.11 -7.56
N LEU A 122 2.50 21.93 -7.58
CA LEU A 122 3.28 21.48 -6.41
C LEU A 122 3.15 22.47 -5.25
N LYS A 123 3.22 23.77 -5.52
CA LYS A 123 3.06 24.81 -4.51
C LYS A 123 1.64 24.81 -3.93
N GLY A 124 0.62 24.61 -4.77
CA GLY A 124 -0.76 24.48 -4.34
C GLY A 124 -0.98 23.25 -3.46
N MET A 125 -0.38 22.11 -3.78
CA MET A 125 -0.43 20.91 -2.98
C MET A 125 0.24 21.07 -1.61
N GLN A 126 1.41 21.74 -1.55
CA GLN A 126 2.08 22.04 -0.28
C GLN A 126 1.23 22.94 0.60
N SER A 127 0.59 23.95 0.03
CA SER A 127 -0.31 24.86 0.75
C SER A 127 -1.55 24.11 1.26
N GLY A 128 -2.12 23.21 0.46
CA GLY A 128 -3.25 22.37 0.84
C GLY A 128 -2.94 21.43 1.99
N VAL A 129 -1.79 20.78 1.97
CA VAL A 129 -1.34 19.90 3.06
C VAL A 129 -1.07 20.72 4.34
N ALA A 130 -0.44 21.87 4.24
CA ALA A 130 -0.21 22.75 5.36
C ALA A 130 -1.54 23.22 6.00
N ALA A 131 -2.55 23.54 5.19
CA ALA A 131 -3.89 23.90 5.67
C ALA A 131 -4.59 22.76 6.40
N LEU A 132 -4.37 21.51 5.99
CA LEU A 132 -4.94 20.33 6.65
C LEU A 132 -4.29 20.05 8.01
N ILE A 133 -3.02 20.36 8.17
CA ILE A 133 -2.26 20.15 9.41
C ILE A 133 -2.59 21.24 10.44
N VAL A 134 -2.87 22.45 10.00
CA VAL A 134 -3.26 23.58 10.85
C VAL A 134 -4.75 23.54 11.14
#